data_39b58c888b1fd6bbf9589a9a7179e793
#
_entry.id   39b58c888b1fd6bbf9589a9a7179e793
#
_cell.length_a   1.000
_cell.length_b   1.000
_cell.length_c   1.000
_cell.angle_alpha   90.00
_cell.angle_beta   90.00
_cell.angle_gamma   90.00
#
_symmetry.space_group_name_H-M   'P 1'
#
loop_
_entity.id
_entity.type
_entity.pdbx_description
1 polymer ?
#
loop_
_entity_poly.entity_id
_entity_poly.type
_entity_poly.pdbx_seq_one_letter_code
_entity_poly.pdbx_strand_id
1 'polypeptide(L)'
;MKTLRQHINEALKIGKNLSEWSSYSCQPTTKDELIEIIRDRIRKEGYDCDLNDIDTSLITDMSYLFGQSPFNGDISKWDVSNVKYTHGMFGQSSFNGDISNWNVSNVNNMGRMFSNSKFNRDISKWKINKNCDTTNMFKDCPIKDEFKPELPE
;
A
#
# COMPACT_ATOMS: atom_id res chain seq x y z
N MET A 1 -16.89 12.83 0.70
CA MET A 1 -16.26 11.85 -0.21
C MET A 1 -16.94 11.93 -1.57
N LYS A 2 -16.18 12.04 -2.66
CA LYS A 2 -16.74 12.07 -4.01
C LYS A 2 -17.24 10.67 -4.39
N THR A 3 -18.40 10.60 -5.05
CA THR A 3 -18.93 9.34 -5.58
C THR A 3 -18.15 8.92 -6.82
N LEU A 4 -18.19 7.63 -7.17
CA LEU A 4 -17.62 7.10 -8.44
C LEU A 4 -18.09 7.94 -9.65
N ARG A 5 -19.36 8.36 -9.66
CA ARG A 5 -19.94 9.20 -10.73
C ARG A 5 -19.30 10.58 -10.81
N GLN A 6 -18.94 11.17 -9.67
CA GLN A 6 -18.22 12.45 -9.62
C GLN A 6 -16.79 12.32 -10.12
N HIS A 7 -16.09 11.24 -9.75
CA HIS A 7 -14.76 10.93 -10.26
C HIS A 7 -14.76 10.70 -11.79
N ILE A 8 -15.72 9.91 -12.30
CA ILE A 8 -15.88 9.67 -13.76
C ILE A 8 -16.08 11.00 -14.49
N ASN A 9 -16.94 11.89 -13.99
CA ASN A 9 -17.20 13.17 -14.63
C ASN A 9 -15.96 14.09 -14.62
N GLU A 10 -15.14 14.04 -13.58
CA GLU A 10 -13.87 14.77 -13.52
C GLU A 10 -12.84 14.19 -14.48
N ALA A 11 -12.72 12.85 -14.54
CA ALA A 11 -11.83 12.18 -15.48
C ALA A 11 -12.16 12.50 -16.94
N LEU A 12 -13.44 12.56 -17.29
CA LEU A 12 -13.89 12.99 -18.64
C LEU A 12 -13.46 14.41 -18.97
N LYS A 13 -13.50 15.33 -17.99
CA LYS A 13 -13.05 16.71 -18.16
C LYS A 13 -11.56 16.85 -18.44
N ILE A 14 -10.74 15.91 -17.96
CA ILE A 14 -9.28 15.89 -18.15
C ILE A 14 -8.82 14.91 -19.23
N GLY A 15 -9.76 14.34 -20.04
CA GLY A 15 -9.44 13.48 -21.18
C GLY A 15 -8.90 12.10 -20.83
N LYS A 16 -9.11 11.60 -19.62
CA LYS A 16 -8.73 10.22 -19.23
C LYS A 16 -9.65 9.18 -19.87
N ASN A 17 -9.09 8.04 -20.22
CA ASN A 17 -9.83 6.95 -20.84
C ASN A 17 -10.73 6.23 -19.81
N LEU A 18 -12.03 6.17 -20.08
CA LEU A 18 -13.02 5.52 -19.20
C LEU A 18 -12.81 4.01 -19.00
N SER A 19 -12.14 3.33 -19.94
CA SER A 19 -11.91 1.89 -19.84
C SER A 19 -10.93 1.54 -18.71
N GLU A 20 -10.08 2.47 -18.31
CA GLU A 20 -9.14 2.29 -17.18
C GLU A 20 -9.83 2.39 -15.82
N TRP A 21 -11.00 3.03 -15.76
CA TRP A 21 -11.79 3.24 -14.53
C TRP A 21 -12.80 2.15 -14.24
N SER A 22 -13.09 1.28 -15.24
CA SER A 22 -14.12 0.25 -15.08
C SER A 22 -13.78 -0.84 -14.07
N SER A 23 -12.51 -0.94 -13.65
CA SER A 23 -12.04 -1.93 -12.67
C SER A 23 -11.98 -1.39 -11.23
N TYR A 24 -12.10 -0.07 -11.02
CA TYR A 24 -11.99 0.53 -9.70
C TYR A 24 -13.35 1.02 -9.16
N SER A 25 -13.59 0.79 -7.88
CA SER A 25 -14.80 1.27 -7.18
C SER A 25 -14.65 2.71 -6.71
N CYS A 26 -13.41 3.16 -6.41
CA CYS A 26 -13.10 4.50 -5.93
C CYS A 26 -11.64 4.85 -6.13
N GLN A 27 -11.34 6.15 -6.17
CA GLN A 27 -9.98 6.70 -6.23
C GLN A 27 -9.83 7.78 -5.14
N PRO A 28 -9.25 7.45 -3.99
CA PRO A 28 -8.91 8.43 -2.98
C PRO A 28 -7.79 9.36 -3.48
N THR A 29 -7.86 10.62 -3.12
CA THR A 29 -6.86 11.63 -3.47
C THR A 29 -5.96 11.96 -2.29
N THR A 30 -6.37 11.59 -1.07
CA THR A 30 -5.62 11.80 0.16
C THR A 30 -5.55 10.52 0.98
N LYS A 31 -4.58 10.48 1.88
CA LYS A 31 -4.44 9.38 2.85
C LYS A 31 -5.67 9.24 3.74
N ASP A 32 -6.26 10.35 4.17
CA ASP A 32 -7.43 10.32 5.05
C ASP A 32 -8.64 9.71 4.34
N GLU A 33 -8.86 10.05 3.07
CA GLU A 33 -9.90 9.41 2.24
C GLU A 33 -9.64 7.90 2.10
N LEU A 34 -8.39 7.50 1.85
CA LEU A 34 -8.01 6.08 1.77
C LEU A 34 -8.29 5.35 3.08
N ILE A 35 -7.92 5.93 4.22
CA ILE A 35 -8.19 5.36 5.55
C ILE A 35 -9.68 5.15 5.78
N GLU A 36 -10.52 6.13 5.46
CA GLU A 36 -11.97 6.01 5.63
C GLU A 36 -12.57 4.90 4.76
N ILE A 37 -12.12 4.78 3.49
CA ILE A 37 -12.54 3.72 2.58
C ILE A 37 -12.16 2.35 3.15
N ILE A 38 -10.90 2.17 3.57
CA ILE A 38 -10.41 0.92 4.16
C ILE A 38 -11.21 0.55 5.41
N ARG A 39 -11.45 1.50 6.32
CA ARG A 39 -12.22 1.26 7.55
C ARG A 39 -13.65 0.81 7.25
N ASP A 40 -14.30 1.44 6.27
CA ASP A 40 -15.65 1.08 5.86
C ASP A 40 -15.69 -0.33 5.25
N ARG A 41 -14.73 -0.68 4.40
CA ARG A 41 -14.59 -2.02 3.81
C ARG A 41 -14.34 -3.09 4.88
N ILE A 42 -13.39 -2.87 5.78
CA ILE A 42 -13.11 -3.79 6.88
C ILE A 42 -14.34 -3.98 7.79
N ARG A 43 -15.09 -2.92 8.07
CA ARG A 43 -16.32 -3.02 8.88
C ARG A 43 -17.38 -3.88 8.23
N LYS A 44 -17.48 -3.84 6.89
CA LYS A 44 -18.51 -4.58 6.11
C LYS A 44 -18.10 -6.01 5.78
N GLU A 45 -16.83 -6.23 5.47
CA GLU A 45 -16.34 -7.45 4.84
C GLU A 45 -15.28 -8.20 5.67
N GLY A 46 -14.80 -7.58 6.77
CA GLY A 46 -13.76 -8.15 7.65
C GLY A 46 -12.33 -7.81 7.23
N TYR A 47 -11.39 -8.27 8.05
CA TYR A 47 -9.96 -7.95 7.90
C TYR A 47 -9.25 -8.68 6.75
N ASP A 48 -9.87 -9.69 6.15
CA ASP A 48 -9.34 -10.45 5.01
C ASP A 48 -9.95 -9.98 3.66
N CYS A 49 -10.62 -8.83 3.64
CA CYS A 49 -11.28 -8.31 2.44
C CYS A 49 -10.30 -7.97 1.31
N ASP A 50 -10.77 -8.10 0.07
CA ASP A 50 -10.05 -7.65 -1.12
C ASP A 50 -10.25 -6.14 -1.31
N LEU A 51 -9.14 -5.39 -1.37
CA LEU A 51 -9.12 -3.94 -1.57
C LEU A 51 -8.53 -3.52 -2.93
N ASN A 52 -8.35 -4.47 -3.85
CA ASN A 52 -7.73 -4.21 -5.16
C ASN A 52 -8.60 -3.37 -6.12
N ASP A 53 -9.86 -3.15 -5.78
CA ASP A 53 -10.77 -2.25 -6.49
C ASP A 53 -10.62 -0.77 -6.08
N ILE A 54 -9.66 -0.46 -5.19
CA ILE A 54 -9.31 0.91 -4.83
C ILE A 54 -8.16 1.37 -5.73
N ASP A 55 -8.35 2.45 -6.50
CA ASP A 55 -7.27 3.08 -7.26
C ASP A 55 -6.41 3.93 -6.34
N THR A 56 -5.21 3.45 -6.02
CA THR A 56 -4.27 4.11 -5.12
C THR A 56 -3.24 4.99 -5.84
N SER A 57 -3.34 5.15 -7.16
CA SER A 57 -2.33 5.83 -7.99
C SER A 57 -2.07 7.30 -7.62
N LEU A 58 -2.98 7.96 -6.91
CA LEU A 58 -2.82 9.35 -6.45
C LEU A 58 -2.25 9.46 -5.02
N ILE A 59 -2.07 8.35 -4.33
CA ILE A 59 -1.59 8.36 -2.94
C ILE A 59 -0.06 8.46 -2.90
N THR A 60 0.43 9.39 -2.08
CA THR A 60 1.86 9.62 -1.89
C THR A 60 2.37 9.25 -0.50
N ASP A 61 1.48 9.12 0.49
CA ASP A 61 1.78 8.71 1.85
C ASP A 61 0.89 7.55 2.31
N MET A 62 1.52 6.41 2.64
CA MET A 62 0.89 5.23 3.22
C MET A 62 1.47 4.88 4.60
N SER A 63 2.14 5.85 5.25
CA SER A 63 2.74 5.62 6.57
C SER A 63 1.68 5.17 7.58
N TYR A 64 1.99 4.11 8.33
CA TYR A 64 1.13 3.52 9.37
C TYR A 64 -0.25 3.04 8.91
N LEU A 65 -0.50 2.90 7.60
CA LEU A 65 -1.84 2.62 7.04
C LEU A 65 -2.49 1.35 7.63
N PHE A 66 -1.69 0.31 7.86
CA PHE A 66 -2.10 -0.95 8.49
C PHE A 66 -1.28 -1.25 9.76
N GLY A 67 -0.63 -0.24 10.34
CA GLY A 67 0.13 -0.38 11.59
C GLY A 67 -0.77 -0.83 12.74
N GLN A 68 -0.31 -1.82 13.53
CA GLN A 68 -1.05 -2.42 14.64
C GLN A 68 -2.42 -3.03 14.24
N SER A 69 -2.61 -3.33 12.95
CA SER A 69 -3.86 -3.83 12.40
C SER A 69 -3.84 -5.35 12.23
N PRO A 70 -4.96 -6.04 12.49
CA PRO A 70 -5.13 -7.45 12.12
C PRO A 70 -5.40 -7.66 10.62
N PHE A 71 -5.42 -6.62 9.79
CA PHE A 71 -5.67 -6.71 8.36
C PHE A 71 -4.68 -7.68 7.69
N ASN A 72 -5.21 -8.62 6.91
CA ASN A 72 -4.45 -9.56 6.10
C ASN A 72 -5.14 -9.85 4.74
N GLY A 73 -5.90 -8.88 4.25
CA GLY A 73 -6.61 -8.96 2.97
C GLY A 73 -5.70 -8.72 1.76
N ASP A 74 -6.29 -8.69 0.58
CA ASP A 74 -5.56 -8.57 -0.69
C ASP A 74 -5.44 -7.12 -1.13
N ILE A 75 -4.18 -6.68 -1.31
CA ILE A 75 -3.77 -5.38 -1.83
C ILE A 75 -2.66 -5.53 -2.90
N SER A 76 -2.54 -6.72 -3.47
CA SER A 76 -1.45 -7.07 -4.40
C SER A 76 -1.42 -6.23 -5.67
N LYS A 77 -2.57 -5.67 -6.08
CA LYS A 77 -2.71 -4.85 -7.30
C LYS A 77 -2.67 -3.34 -7.05
N TRP A 78 -2.41 -2.92 -5.80
CA TRP A 78 -2.29 -1.49 -5.53
C TRP A 78 -1.15 -0.85 -6.31
N ASP A 79 -1.41 0.27 -6.94
CA ASP A 79 -0.38 1.11 -7.55
C ASP A 79 0.26 1.98 -6.46
N VAL A 80 1.49 1.63 -6.10
CA VAL A 80 2.30 2.36 -5.11
C VAL A 80 3.43 3.17 -5.76
N SER A 81 3.43 3.28 -7.09
CA SER A 81 4.51 3.93 -7.84
C SER A 81 4.70 5.41 -7.51
N ASN A 82 3.67 6.10 -7.02
CA ASN A 82 3.72 7.49 -6.57
C ASN A 82 3.96 7.65 -5.07
N VAL A 83 4.01 6.55 -4.31
CA VAL A 83 4.18 6.60 -2.86
C VAL A 83 5.60 7.01 -2.49
N LYS A 84 5.73 7.97 -1.58
CA LYS A 84 6.99 8.49 -1.04
C LYS A 84 7.28 8.01 0.38
N TYR A 85 6.24 7.67 1.14
CA TYR A 85 6.35 7.32 2.55
C TYR A 85 5.53 6.08 2.87
N THR A 86 6.21 5.05 3.43
CA THR A 86 5.61 3.81 3.92
C THR A 86 6.09 3.49 5.34
N HIS A 87 6.59 4.50 6.07
CA HIS A 87 7.08 4.33 7.44
C HIS A 87 6.05 3.62 8.33
N GLY A 88 6.43 2.52 8.97
CA GLY A 88 5.56 1.75 9.85
C GLY A 88 4.29 1.19 9.22
N MET A 89 4.15 1.16 7.88
CA MET A 89 2.91 0.78 7.19
C MET A 89 2.31 -0.53 7.66
N PHE A 90 3.13 -1.53 7.93
CA PHE A 90 2.73 -2.84 8.45
C PHE A 90 3.39 -3.14 9.81
N GLY A 91 3.87 -2.12 10.51
CA GLY A 91 4.49 -2.29 11.82
C GLY A 91 3.52 -2.89 12.83
N GLN A 92 3.93 -3.93 13.58
CA GLN A 92 3.11 -4.64 14.57
C GLN A 92 1.80 -5.21 13.99
N SER A 93 1.74 -5.50 12.68
CA SER A 93 0.54 -5.97 11.99
C SER A 93 0.54 -7.48 11.75
N SER A 94 -0.64 -8.01 11.44
CA SER A 94 -0.81 -9.40 11.02
C SER A 94 -0.62 -9.60 9.51
N PHE A 95 -0.37 -8.55 8.75
CA PHE A 95 -0.28 -8.61 7.30
C PHE A 95 0.82 -9.56 6.81
N ASN A 96 0.44 -10.48 5.94
CA ASN A 96 1.32 -11.42 5.25
C ASN A 96 0.86 -11.70 3.80
N GLY A 97 0.26 -10.68 3.16
CA GLY A 97 -0.19 -10.74 1.76
C GLY A 97 0.96 -10.62 0.76
N ASP A 98 0.69 -10.98 -0.49
CA ASP A 98 1.66 -10.85 -1.58
C ASP A 98 1.71 -9.40 -2.09
N ILE A 99 2.87 -8.78 -1.96
CA ILE A 99 3.18 -7.43 -2.44
C ILE A 99 4.48 -7.43 -3.27
N SER A 100 4.88 -8.59 -3.77
CA SER A 100 6.13 -8.77 -4.54
C SER A 100 6.21 -7.91 -5.80
N ASN A 101 5.06 -7.60 -6.41
CA ASN A 101 4.96 -6.82 -7.64
C ASN A 101 4.88 -5.30 -7.43
N TRP A 102 4.90 -4.81 -6.20
CA TRP A 102 4.85 -3.38 -5.93
C TRP A 102 6.09 -2.66 -6.47
N ASN A 103 5.88 -1.56 -7.18
CA ASN A 103 6.96 -0.66 -7.60
C ASN A 103 7.25 0.36 -6.48
N VAL A 104 8.23 0.05 -5.66
CA VAL A 104 8.63 0.86 -4.49
C VAL A 104 9.81 1.80 -4.77
N SER A 105 10.24 1.92 -6.02
CA SER A 105 11.45 2.67 -6.39
C SER A 105 11.41 4.16 -6.06
N ASN A 106 10.22 4.73 -5.86
CA ASN A 106 10.03 6.14 -5.50
C ASN A 106 9.89 6.38 -3.99
N VAL A 107 9.90 5.31 -3.17
CA VAL A 107 9.75 5.47 -1.72
C VAL A 107 11.05 6.01 -1.11
N ASN A 108 10.93 7.04 -0.28
CA ASN A 108 12.05 7.70 0.40
C ASN A 108 12.17 7.29 1.87
N ASN A 109 11.10 6.76 2.46
CA ASN A 109 11.13 6.30 3.84
C ASN A 109 10.30 5.02 4.02
N MET A 110 10.99 3.92 4.33
CA MET A 110 10.48 2.59 4.70
C MET A 110 10.82 2.22 6.15
N GLY A 111 11.25 3.19 6.96
CA GLY A 111 11.63 2.94 8.33
C GLY A 111 10.53 2.18 9.08
N ARG A 112 10.91 1.11 9.80
CA ARG A 112 9.99 0.26 10.58
C ARG A 112 8.79 -0.32 9.79
N MET A 113 8.85 -0.37 8.45
CA MET A 113 7.70 -0.78 7.61
C MET A 113 7.12 -2.13 8.03
N PHE A 114 7.95 -3.10 8.40
CA PHE A 114 7.55 -4.43 8.86
C PHE A 114 8.02 -4.74 10.30
N SER A 115 8.42 -3.75 11.06
CA SER A 115 8.93 -3.97 12.42
C SER A 115 7.88 -4.64 13.31
N ASN A 116 8.27 -5.71 14.02
CA ASN A 116 7.38 -6.49 14.91
C ASN A 116 6.13 -7.06 14.21
N SER A 117 6.15 -7.23 12.88
CA SER A 117 5.02 -7.76 12.10
C SER A 117 5.11 -9.28 11.92
N LYS A 118 4.10 -9.85 11.26
CA LYS A 118 4.09 -11.27 10.86
C LYS A 118 4.54 -11.49 9.41
N PHE A 119 5.03 -10.46 8.75
CA PHE A 119 5.36 -10.51 7.32
C PHE A 119 6.51 -11.48 7.03
N ASN A 120 6.29 -12.42 6.10
CA ASN A 120 7.28 -13.39 5.64
C ASN A 120 7.02 -13.79 4.19
N ARG A 121 6.94 -12.81 3.28
CA ARG A 121 6.78 -13.03 1.84
C ARG A 121 8.01 -12.55 1.08
N ASP A 122 8.23 -13.12 -0.09
CA ASP A 122 9.35 -12.79 -0.95
C ASP A 122 9.16 -11.42 -1.60
N ILE A 123 9.99 -10.47 -1.20
CA ILE A 123 10.12 -9.13 -1.78
C ILE A 123 11.57 -8.87 -2.24
N SER A 124 12.35 -9.91 -2.47
CA SER A 124 13.76 -9.81 -2.88
C SER A 124 13.98 -9.04 -4.18
N LYS A 125 12.92 -8.96 -5.03
CA LYS A 125 12.96 -8.23 -6.30
C LYS A 125 12.68 -6.74 -6.21
N TRP A 126 12.31 -6.24 -5.04
CA TRP A 126 12.06 -4.81 -4.86
C TRP A 126 13.33 -3.99 -5.16
N LYS A 127 13.17 -2.93 -5.96
CA LYS A 127 14.21 -1.97 -6.24
C LYS A 127 14.06 -0.78 -5.31
N ILE A 128 14.83 -0.76 -4.23
CA ILE A 128 14.77 0.32 -3.24
C ILE A 128 15.66 1.46 -3.69
N ASN A 129 15.14 2.69 -3.55
CA ASN A 129 15.90 3.91 -3.81
C ASN A 129 17.13 3.97 -2.87
N LYS A 130 18.30 4.23 -3.44
CA LYS A 130 19.56 4.32 -2.68
C LYS A 130 19.58 5.35 -1.55
N ASN A 131 18.70 6.33 -1.58
CA ASN A 131 18.54 7.35 -0.53
C ASN A 131 17.35 7.06 0.40
N CYS A 132 16.74 5.88 0.32
CA CYS A 132 15.60 5.52 1.15
C CYS A 132 16.05 5.23 2.59
N ASP A 133 15.36 5.85 3.56
CA ASP A 133 15.51 5.44 4.97
C ASP A 133 14.85 4.07 5.18
N THR A 134 15.66 3.08 5.53
CA THR A 134 15.23 1.71 5.83
C THR A 134 15.47 1.34 7.30
N THR A 135 15.66 2.32 8.17
CA THR A 135 15.98 2.12 9.60
C THR A 135 14.96 1.19 10.27
N ASN A 136 15.45 0.08 10.84
CA ASN A 136 14.62 -0.92 11.51
C ASN A 136 13.48 -1.51 10.66
N MET A 137 13.60 -1.49 9.32
CA MET A 137 12.53 -1.95 8.40
C MET A 137 12.02 -3.34 8.76
N PHE A 138 12.92 -4.27 9.09
CA PHE A 138 12.61 -5.66 9.43
C PHE A 138 12.93 -6.02 10.89
N LYS A 139 13.01 -5.04 11.79
CA LYS A 139 13.31 -5.33 13.20
C LYS A 139 12.23 -6.24 13.81
N ASP A 140 12.65 -7.35 14.40
CA ASP A 140 11.75 -8.35 15.02
C ASP A 140 10.67 -8.88 14.05
N CYS A 141 11.00 -8.98 12.75
CA CYS A 141 10.17 -9.50 11.67
C CYS A 141 10.65 -10.90 11.27
N PRO A 142 9.77 -11.89 11.09
CA PRO A 142 10.15 -13.27 10.78
C PRO A 142 10.57 -13.48 9.30
N ILE A 143 10.66 -12.43 8.50
CA ILE A 143 11.04 -12.52 7.08
C ILE A 143 12.39 -13.22 6.92
N LYS A 144 12.45 -14.22 6.06
CA LYS A 144 13.69 -14.92 5.74
C LYS A 144 14.69 -14.01 5.04
N ASP A 145 15.99 -14.20 5.27
CA ASP A 145 17.02 -13.36 4.65
C ASP A 145 16.98 -13.42 3.12
N GLU A 146 16.70 -14.60 2.53
CA GLU A 146 16.54 -14.80 1.09
C GLU A 146 15.36 -14.06 0.46
N PHE A 147 14.37 -13.63 1.27
CA PHE A 147 13.18 -12.88 0.84
C PHE A 147 13.34 -11.37 0.94
N LYS A 148 14.42 -10.92 1.59
CA LYS A 148 14.67 -9.47 1.74
C LYS A 148 15.21 -8.87 0.45
N PRO A 149 14.83 -7.63 0.12
CA PRO A 149 15.47 -6.89 -0.95
C PRO A 149 16.88 -6.44 -0.54
N GLU A 150 17.67 -6.05 -1.52
CA GLU A 150 18.93 -5.36 -1.28
C GLU A 150 18.62 -3.97 -0.68
N LEU A 151 19.13 -3.73 0.53
CA LEU A 151 18.95 -2.45 1.23
C LEU A 151 20.07 -1.48 0.86
N PRO A 152 19.79 -0.16 0.79
CA PRO A 152 20.83 0.84 0.63
C PRO A 152 21.79 0.82 1.84
N GLU A 153 23.09 1.06 1.56
CA GLU A 153 24.14 1.17 2.57
C GLU A 153 24.00 2.43 3.45
#